data_12506fa6879c1331b0512c73ff4560e9
#
_entry.id   12506fa6879c1331b0512c73ff4560e9
#
_cell.length_a   1.000
_cell.length_b   1.000
_cell.length_c   1.000
_cell.angle_alpha   90.00
_cell.angle_beta   90.00
_cell.angle_gamma   90.00
#
_symmetry.space_group_name_H-M   'P 1'
#
loop_
_entity.id
_entity.type
_entity.pdbx_description
1 polymer ?
#
loop_
_entity_poly.entity_id
_entity_poly.type
_entity_poly.pdbx_seq_one_letter_code
_entity_poly.pdbx_strand_id
1 'polypeptide(L)'
;EELIDRCYRACDHLSLVVTLYSNGTINKEVVASVTESLKLSEDMLRLKDIFLAPSLQMISFTLTEKGYIIQDDTREFLPDYKHDRENGPEGCQSFFGKLTALCLERCRAGLSPLALVSLDNCSDNPPGACCPSHGTRMAA
;
A
#
# COMPACT_ATOMS: atom_id res chain seq x y z
N GLU A 1 2.75 12.37 2.26
CA GLU A 1 2.17 12.78 3.55
C GLU A 1 1.49 14.15 3.47
N GLU A 2 2.06 15.14 2.75
CA GLU A 2 1.46 16.47 2.55
C GLU A 2 0.03 16.41 1.96
N LEU A 3 -0.24 15.47 1.04
CA LEU A 3 -1.56 15.29 0.43
C LEU A 3 -2.62 14.89 1.48
N ILE A 4 -2.24 14.11 2.49
CA ILE A 4 -3.15 13.68 3.57
C ILE A 4 -3.68 14.89 4.33
N ASP A 5 -2.80 15.78 4.74
CA ASP A 5 -3.20 16.95 5.53
C ASP A 5 -3.97 17.98 4.71
N ARG A 6 -3.48 18.28 3.49
CA ARG A 6 -4.03 19.36 2.65
C ARG A 6 -5.31 19.00 1.92
N CYS A 7 -5.49 17.73 1.58
CA CYS A 7 -6.63 17.29 0.76
C CYS A 7 -7.60 16.43 1.56
N TYR A 8 -7.13 15.36 2.17
CA TYR A 8 -8.05 14.42 2.82
C TYR A 8 -8.56 14.93 4.16
N ARG A 9 -7.67 15.26 5.10
CA ARG A 9 -8.07 15.73 6.43
C ARG A 9 -8.78 17.10 6.39
N ALA A 10 -8.34 18.00 5.51
CA ALA A 10 -8.95 19.32 5.36
C ALA A 10 -10.37 19.28 4.77
N CYS A 11 -10.77 18.19 4.13
CA CYS A 11 -12.08 18.00 3.50
C CYS A 11 -12.88 16.86 4.15
N ASP A 12 -12.63 16.54 5.42
CA ASP A 12 -13.31 15.45 6.14
C ASP A 12 -13.31 14.13 5.38
N HIS A 13 -12.22 13.85 4.65
CA HIS A 13 -12.05 12.69 3.78
C HIS A 13 -13.04 12.58 2.61
N LEU A 14 -13.76 13.65 2.30
CA LEU A 14 -14.62 13.73 1.15
C LEU A 14 -13.81 14.04 -0.13
N SER A 15 -14.17 13.39 -1.21
CA SER A 15 -13.56 13.62 -2.53
C SER A 15 -14.63 13.97 -3.55
N LEU A 16 -14.35 14.96 -4.40
CA LEU A 16 -15.21 15.31 -5.52
C LEU A 16 -14.70 14.65 -6.81
N VAL A 17 -15.47 13.72 -7.33
CA VAL A 17 -15.23 13.12 -8.65
C VAL A 17 -15.98 13.93 -9.71
N VAL A 18 -15.24 14.44 -10.70
CA VAL A 18 -15.81 15.18 -11.83
C VAL A 18 -15.58 14.39 -13.11
N THR A 19 -16.67 13.92 -13.71
CA THR A 19 -16.63 13.19 -14.98
C THR A 19 -17.05 14.13 -16.13
N LEU A 20 -16.15 14.28 -17.08
CA LEU A 20 -16.39 15.05 -18.30
C LEU A 20 -16.72 14.08 -19.44
N TYR A 21 -17.89 14.23 -20.03
CA TYR A 21 -18.31 13.41 -21.17
C TYR A 21 -18.01 14.12 -22.49
N SER A 22 -17.79 13.33 -23.55
CA SER A 22 -17.51 13.85 -24.90
C SER A 22 -18.63 14.72 -25.51
N ASN A 23 -19.86 14.57 -25.00
CA ASN A 23 -21.02 15.38 -25.39
C ASN A 23 -21.12 16.72 -24.65
N GLY A 24 -20.10 17.08 -23.84
CA GLY A 24 -20.06 18.31 -23.05
C GLY A 24 -20.80 18.24 -21.70
N THR A 25 -21.40 17.10 -21.36
CA THR A 25 -22.06 16.94 -20.05
C THR A 25 -20.99 16.78 -18.96
N ILE A 26 -21.27 17.37 -17.79
CA ILE A 26 -20.40 17.27 -16.61
C ILE A 26 -21.21 16.60 -15.50
N ASN A 27 -20.71 15.49 -15.00
CA ASN A 27 -21.24 14.86 -13.78
C ASN A 27 -20.31 15.15 -12.59
N LYS A 28 -20.92 15.44 -11.43
CA LYS A 28 -20.18 15.68 -10.19
C LYS A 28 -20.75 14.78 -9.10
N GLU A 29 -19.88 14.04 -8.45
CA GLU A 29 -20.25 13.08 -7.41
C GLU A 29 -19.32 13.26 -6.21
N VAL A 30 -19.90 13.29 -5.00
CA VAL A 30 -19.14 13.31 -3.76
C VAL A 30 -18.95 11.88 -3.30
N VAL A 31 -17.70 11.47 -3.16
CA VAL A 31 -17.30 10.16 -2.65
C VAL A 31 -16.92 10.30 -1.19
N ALA A 32 -17.57 9.52 -0.33
CA ALA A 32 -17.39 9.50 1.13
C ALA A 32 -16.94 8.11 1.64
N SER A 33 -16.19 7.37 0.84
CA SER A 33 -15.76 6.00 1.15
C SER A 33 -14.48 5.93 2.01
N VAL A 34 -13.74 7.05 2.12
CA VAL A 34 -12.53 7.11 2.95
C VAL A 34 -12.93 7.49 4.36
N THR A 35 -12.72 6.59 5.31
CA THR A 35 -13.06 6.81 6.73
C THR A 35 -11.96 7.48 7.52
N GLU A 36 -10.69 7.19 7.18
CA GLU A 36 -9.53 7.79 7.81
C GLU A 36 -8.33 7.80 6.87
N SER A 37 -7.39 8.71 7.11
CA SER A 37 -6.12 8.81 6.39
C SER A 37 -4.98 8.79 7.39
N LEU A 38 -4.03 7.88 7.19
CA LEU A 38 -2.94 7.62 8.11
C LEU A 38 -1.60 7.96 7.46
N LYS A 39 -0.69 8.53 8.24
CA LYS A 39 0.71 8.73 7.87
C LYS A 39 1.54 7.63 8.49
N LEU A 40 2.31 6.94 7.68
CA LEU A 40 3.15 5.82 8.13
C LEU A 40 4.19 6.26 9.18
N SER A 41 4.63 7.51 9.11
CA SER A 41 5.59 8.10 10.06
C SER A 41 4.99 8.37 11.45
N GLU A 42 3.68 8.61 11.54
CA GLU A 42 3.01 9.07 12.76
C GLU A 42 2.03 8.02 13.32
N ASP A 43 1.33 7.31 12.44
CA ASP A 43 0.14 6.54 12.77
C ASP A 43 0.37 5.01 12.75
N MET A 44 1.62 4.55 12.94
CA MET A 44 1.96 3.12 12.84
C MET A 44 1.14 2.24 13.80
N LEU A 45 0.86 2.70 15.01
CA LEU A 45 0.06 1.94 15.97
C LEU A 45 -1.37 1.75 15.46
N ARG A 46 -1.98 2.82 14.92
CA ARG A 46 -3.32 2.74 14.35
C ARG A 46 -3.35 1.82 13.12
N LEU A 47 -2.31 1.85 12.30
CA LEU A 47 -2.18 0.94 11.16
C LEU A 47 -2.10 -0.53 11.60
N LYS A 48 -1.38 -0.82 12.69
CA LYS A 48 -1.36 -2.16 13.29
C LYS A 48 -2.74 -2.62 13.74
N ASP A 49 -3.50 -1.75 14.42
CA ASP A 49 -4.87 -2.05 14.83
C ASP A 49 -5.76 -2.42 13.65
N ILE A 50 -5.62 -1.70 12.51
CA ILE A 50 -6.35 -2.00 11.29
C ILE A 50 -5.95 -3.37 10.73
N PHE A 51 -4.65 -3.68 10.69
CA PHE A 51 -4.17 -4.98 10.23
C PHE A 51 -4.61 -6.14 11.12
N LEU A 52 -4.80 -5.91 12.41
CA LEU A 52 -5.29 -6.89 13.36
C LEU A 52 -6.83 -6.96 13.43
N ALA A 53 -7.54 -6.10 12.73
CA ALA A 53 -9.00 -6.17 12.66
C ALA A 53 -9.44 -7.44 11.90
N PRO A 54 -10.31 -8.29 12.50
CA PRO A 54 -10.82 -9.49 11.83
C PRO A 54 -11.61 -9.20 10.55
N SER A 55 -12.21 -8.01 10.46
CA SER A 55 -12.99 -7.56 9.31
C SER A 55 -12.14 -7.15 8.10
N LEU A 56 -10.84 -6.93 8.26
CA LEU A 56 -9.97 -6.60 7.15
C LEU A 56 -9.80 -7.80 6.23
N GLN A 57 -10.17 -7.65 4.96
CA GLN A 57 -10.14 -8.72 3.96
C GLN A 57 -9.16 -8.46 2.82
N MET A 58 -8.92 -7.19 2.50
CA MET A 58 -8.12 -6.80 1.35
C MET A 58 -7.31 -5.55 1.63
N ILE A 59 -6.13 -5.51 1.07
CA ILE A 59 -5.26 -4.34 1.02
C ILE A 59 -4.92 -4.09 -0.44
N SER A 60 -5.18 -2.88 -0.90
CA SER A 60 -4.74 -2.45 -2.21
C SER A 60 -3.66 -1.37 -2.09
N PHE A 61 -2.74 -1.35 -3.04
CA PHE A 61 -1.71 -0.34 -3.09
C PHE A 61 -1.38 0.03 -4.54
N THR A 62 -0.92 1.26 -4.70
CA THR A 62 -0.36 1.78 -5.94
C THR A 62 1.04 2.29 -5.64
N LEU A 63 2.02 1.82 -6.39
CA LEU A 63 3.41 2.24 -6.29
C LEU A 63 3.87 2.75 -7.66
N THR A 64 4.77 3.70 -7.66
CA THR A 64 5.48 4.04 -8.90
C THR A 64 6.42 2.90 -9.28
N GLU A 65 6.83 2.81 -10.55
CA GLU A 65 7.79 1.79 -11.02
C GLU A 65 9.02 1.70 -10.12
N LYS A 66 9.51 2.85 -9.62
CA LYS A 66 10.63 2.91 -8.68
C LYS A 66 10.33 2.25 -7.33
N GLY A 67 9.06 2.19 -6.91
CA GLY A 67 8.66 1.55 -5.65
C GLY A 67 8.81 0.03 -5.66
N TYR A 68 8.90 -0.58 -6.84
CA TYR A 68 9.14 -2.02 -7.00
C TYR A 68 10.62 -2.39 -7.12
N ILE A 69 11.51 -1.41 -7.27
CA ILE A 69 12.95 -1.66 -7.36
C ILE A 69 13.46 -1.98 -5.96
N ILE A 70 13.92 -3.20 -5.77
CA ILE A 70 14.51 -3.68 -4.52
C ILE A 70 16.04 -3.81 -4.59
N GLN A 71 16.58 -3.83 -5.82
CA GLN A 71 18.01 -3.94 -6.12
C GLN A 71 18.40 -2.88 -7.14
N ASP A 72 19.62 -2.42 -7.07
CA ASP A 72 20.22 -1.53 -8.05
C ASP A 72 20.70 -2.29 -9.30
N ASP A 73 21.31 -1.56 -10.24
CA ASP A 73 21.84 -2.12 -11.50
C ASP A 73 22.99 -3.12 -11.26
N THR A 74 23.61 -3.09 -10.09
CA THR A 74 24.68 -4.04 -9.68
C THR A 74 24.11 -5.30 -9.01
N ARG A 75 22.78 -5.40 -8.89
CA ARG A 75 22.05 -6.45 -8.16
C ARG A 75 22.28 -6.42 -6.65
N GLU A 76 22.73 -5.30 -6.12
CA GLU A 76 22.76 -5.08 -4.68
C GLU A 76 21.42 -4.54 -4.18
N PHE A 77 21.01 -4.99 -2.99
CA PHE A 77 19.80 -4.47 -2.37
C PHE A 77 19.95 -2.99 -2.04
N LEU A 78 18.90 -2.21 -2.28
CA LEU A 78 18.83 -0.82 -1.86
C LEU A 78 19.02 -0.70 -0.33
N PRO A 79 19.50 0.45 0.18
CA PRO A 79 19.85 0.61 1.60
C PRO A 79 18.74 0.19 2.57
N ASP A 80 17.49 0.59 2.31
CA ASP A 80 16.36 0.25 3.17
C ASP A 80 16.11 -1.27 3.23
N TYR A 81 16.27 -1.97 2.10
CA TYR A 81 16.13 -3.43 2.05
C TYR A 81 17.32 -4.17 2.68
N LYS A 82 18.55 -3.62 2.58
CA LYS A 82 19.69 -4.14 3.34
C LYS A 82 19.42 -4.05 4.83
N HIS A 83 18.99 -2.87 5.28
CA HIS A 83 18.64 -2.61 6.66
C HIS A 83 17.57 -3.60 7.18
N ASP A 84 16.50 -3.81 6.41
CA ASP A 84 15.40 -4.71 6.79
C ASP A 84 15.85 -6.17 6.94
N ARG A 85 16.77 -6.61 6.07
CA ARG A 85 17.38 -7.96 6.19
C ARG A 85 18.19 -8.15 7.45
N GLU A 86 18.90 -7.10 7.89
CA GLU A 86 19.80 -7.16 9.04
C GLU A 86 19.02 -7.02 10.35
N ASN A 87 17.96 -6.20 10.39
CA ASN A 87 17.26 -5.84 11.60
C ASN A 87 15.92 -6.60 11.79
N GLY A 88 15.45 -7.31 10.76
CA GLY A 88 14.23 -8.09 10.83
C GLY A 88 12.95 -7.24 10.87
N PRO A 89 11.79 -7.85 11.20
CA PRO A 89 10.49 -7.24 10.99
C PRO A 89 10.19 -6.04 11.91
N GLU A 90 10.84 -5.93 13.06
CA GLU A 90 10.57 -4.85 14.01
C GLU A 90 11.21 -3.51 13.62
N GLY A 91 12.24 -3.54 12.78
CA GLY A 91 13.01 -2.38 12.35
C GLY A 91 12.81 -1.98 10.89
N CYS A 92 11.82 -2.51 10.19
CA CYS A 92 11.65 -2.31 8.76
C CYS A 92 11.51 -0.84 8.36
N GLN A 93 12.28 -0.44 7.34
CA GLN A 93 12.25 0.89 6.73
C GLN A 93 11.57 0.89 5.37
N SER A 94 11.76 -0.17 4.57
CA SER A 94 11.17 -0.27 3.25
C SER A 94 9.64 -0.47 3.30
N PHE A 95 8.95 -0.11 2.22
CA PHE A 95 7.50 -0.33 2.10
C PHE A 95 7.14 -1.81 2.22
N PHE A 96 7.80 -2.66 1.44
CA PHE A 96 7.50 -4.10 1.47
C PHE A 96 7.91 -4.77 2.78
N GLY A 97 8.98 -4.29 3.42
CA GLY A 97 9.38 -4.74 4.76
C GLY A 97 8.29 -4.45 5.79
N LYS A 98 7.81 -3.21 5.84
CA LYS A 98 6.72 -2.80 6.75
C LYS A 98 5.42 -3.56 6.48
N LEU A 99 5.04 -3.70 5.21
CA LEU A 99 3.86 -4.48 4.82
C LEU A 99 3.98 -5.94 5.27
N THR A 100 5.14 -6.56 5.05
CA THR A 100 5.42 -7.93 5.46
C THR A 100 5.37 -8.09 6.98
N ALA A 101 5.94 -7.14 7.73
CA ALA A 101 5.91 -7.14 9.19
C ALA A 101 4.47 -7.10 9.72
N LEU A 102 3.62 -6.23 9.17
CA LEU A 102 2.21 -6.13 9.54
C LEU A 102 1.42 -7.42 9.20
N CYS A 103 1.67 -8.01 8.03
CA CYS A 103 1.09 -9.30 7.67
C CYS A 103 1.55 -10.44 8.58
N LEU A 104 2.81 -10.42 9.01
CA LEU A 104 3.37 -11.40 9.96
C LEU A 104 2.71 -11.29 11.34
N GLU A 105 2.52 -10.07 11.85
CA GLU A 105 1.79 -9.86 13.12
C GLU A 105 0.36 -10.41 13.04
N ARG A 106 -0.35 -10.15 11.93
CA ARG A 106 -1.68 -10.71 11.70
C ARG A 106 -1.66 -12.23 11.66
N CYS A 107 -0.70 -12.84 11.00
CA CYS A 107 -0.54 -14.30 10.94
C CYS A 107 -0.29 -14.89 12.35
N ARG A 108 0.60 -14.26 13.12
CA ARG A 108 0.88 -14.66 14.52
C ARG A 108 -0.34 -14.54 15.42
N ALA A 109 -1.22 -13.60 15.15
CA ALA A 109 -2.51 -13.45 15.85
C ALA A 109 -3.56 -14.48 15.42
N GLY A 110 -3.26 -15.39 14.49
CA GLY A 110 -4.17 -16.43 14.01
C GLY A 110 -5.35 -15.91 13.20
N LEU A 111 -5.24 -14.71 12.63
CA LEU A 111 -6.29 -14.07 11.84
C LEU A 111 -6.28 -14.58 10.40
N SER A 112 -7.45 -14.46 9.74
CA SER A 112 -7.62 -14.87 8.34
C SER A 112 -6.65 -14.15 7.40
N PRO A 113 -6.15 -14.82 6.34
CA PRO A 113 -5.27 -14.21 5.35
C PRO A 113 -5.95 -13.04 4.63
N LEU A 114 -5.12 -12.12 4.11
CA LEU A 114 -5.54 -10.94 3.36
C LEU A 114 -5.30 -11.13 1.87
N ALA A 115 -6.16 -10.54 1.05
CA ALA A 115 -5.87 -10.33 -0.35
C ALA A 115 -4.98 -9.08 -0.50
N LEU A 116 -3.82 -9.23 -1.13
CA LEU A 116 -2.94 -8.13 -1.51
C LEU A 116 -3.15 -7.83 -3.00
N VAL A 117 -3.57 -6.62 -3.31
CA VAL A 117 -3.93 -6.21 -4.68
C VAL A 117 -3.07 -5.03 -5.11
N SER A 118 -2.21 -5.25 -6.09
CA SER A 118 -1.54 -4.13 -6.78
C SER A 118 -2.51 -3.57 -7.83
N LEU A 119 -2.71 -2.25 -7.78
CA LEU A 119 -3.54 -1.51 -8.72
C LEU A 119 -2.69 -0.71 -9.72
N ASP A 120 -1.42 -1.05 -9.85
CA ASP A 120 -0.49 -0.34 -10.70
C ASP A 120 -0.63 -0.71 -12.17
N ASN A 121 -0.50 0.30 -13.01
CA ASN A 121 -0.42 0.12 -14.46
C ASN A 121 1.05 0.11 -14.87
N CYS A 122 1.73 -1.03 -14.69
CA CYS A 122 3.09 -1.24 -15.15
C CYS A 122 3.06 -1.70 -16.61
N SER A 123 3.37 -0.81 -17.53
CA SER A 123 3.66 -1.15 -18.91
C SER A 123 5.12 -1.61 -18.99
N ASP A 124 5.35 -2.85 -19.41
CA ASP A 124 6.64 -3.52 -19.55
C ASP A 124 7.33 -3.93 -18.24
N ASN A 125 7.15 -5.19 -17.87
CA ASN A 125 8.00 -5.82 -16.86
C ASN A 125 9.43 -5.95 -17.41
N PRO A 126 10.42 -5.21 -16.91
CA PRO A 126 11.80 -5.58 -17.17
C PRO A 126 12.05 -6.99 -16.64
N PRO A 127 12.85 -7.82 -17.32
CA PRO A 127 13.17 -9.17 -16.87
C PRO A 127 13.85 -9.10 -15.50
N GLY A 128 13.10 -9.47 -14.45
CA GLY A 128 13.54 -9.42 -13.05
C GLY A 128 12.64 -8.62 -12.10
N ALA A 129 11.74 -7.78 -12.59
CA ALA A 129 10.70 -7.18 -11.78
C ALA A 129 9.53 -8.16 -11.65
N CYS A 130 9.44 -8.84 -10.52
CA CYS A 130 8.29 -9.66 -10.19
C CYS A 130 7.12 -8.75 -9.84
N CYS A 131 6.36 -8.28 -10.83
CA CYS A 131 4.98 -7.91 -10.60
C CYS A 131 4.20 -9.22 -10.45
N PRO A 132 3.65 -9.55 -9.29
CA PRO A 132 2.74 -10.65 -9.19
C PRO A 132 1.41 -10.24 -9.83
N SER A 133 1.31 -10.35 -11.15
CA SER A 133 0.06 -10.19 -11.90
C SER A 133 -0.94 -11.32 -11.64
N HIS A 134 -0.70 -12.13 -10.61
CA HIS A 134 -1.62 -13.16 -10.15
C HIS A 134 -1.71 -13.09 -8.64
N GLY A 135 -2.95 -12.96 -8.14
CA GLY A 135 -3.25 -12.97 -6.73
C GLY A 135 -2.51 -14.08 -6.00
N THR A 136 -1.41 -13.72 -5.37
CA THR A 136 -0.64 -14.66 -4.57
C THR A 136 -1.40 -14.87 -3.27
N ARG A 137 -2.14 -15.97 -3.20
CA ARG A 137 -2.60 -16.52 -1.92
C ARG A 137 -1.35 -16.93 -1.15
N MET A 138 -0.94 -16.15 -0.17
CA MET A 138 -0.01 -16.64 0.83
C MET A 138 -0.77 -17.69 1.66
N ALA A 139 -0.54 -18.96 1.34
CA ALA A 139 -0.92 -20.05 2.21
C ALA A 139 0.05 -20.06 3.41
N ALA A 140 -0.53 -20.18 4.60
CA ALA A 140 0.20 -20.40 5.84
C ALA A 140 0.98 -21.71 5.83
#